data_99c359379407c8291045da898f3296f5
#
_entry.id   99c359379407c8291045da898f3296f5
#
_cell.length_a   1.000
_cell.length_b   1.000
_cell.length_c   1.000
_cell.angle_alpha   90.00
_cell.angle_beta   90.00
_cell.angle_gamma   90.00
#
_symmetry.space_group_name_H-M   'P 1'
#
loop_
_entity.id
_entity.type
_entity.pdbx_description
1 polymer ?
#
loop_
_entity_poly.entity_id
_entity_poly.type
_entity_poly.pdbx_seq_one_letter_code
_entity_poly.pdbx_strand_id
1 'polypeptide(L)' 'MPGMDTRDLAAELQRLLARIDQLATLMQRLQDENRSLRQQHEQMANERAQLLAKQEQARSRVEAMISRLKSL' A
#
# COMPACT_ATOMS: atom_id res chain seq x y z
N MET A 1 16.75 -13.00 -51.01
CA MET A 1 16.62 -13.76 -49.79
C MET A 1 15.66 -13.11 -48.79
N PRO A 2 14.68 -13.82 -48.31
CA PRO A 2 13.73 -13.23 -47.37
C PRO A 2 14.38 -13.07 -45.99
N GLY A 3 15.06 -11.99 -45.78
CA GLY A 3 15.57 -11.61 -44.48
C GLY A 3 14.87 -10.35 -44.03
N MET A 4 15.01 -10.03 -42.76
CA MET A 4 14.53 -8.77 -42.24
C MET A 4 15.31 -7.64 -42.89
N ASP A 5 14.60 -6.75 -43.53
CA ASP A 5 15.16 -5.50 -44.03
C ASP A 5 15.62 -4.65 -42.85
N THR A 6 16.59 -3.78 -43.07
CA THR A 6 17.11 -2.84 -42.07
C THR A 6 15.99 -1.98 -41.46
N ARG A 7 15.03 -1.60 -42.32
CA ARG A 7 13.86 -0.83 -41.85
C ARG A 7 12.96 -1.61 -40.93
N ASP A 8 12.74 -2.91 -41.23
CA ASP A 8 11.94 -3.79 -40.40
C ASP A 8 12.61 -4.01 -39.04
N LEU A 9 13.92 -4.18 -39.06
CA LEU A 9 14.72 -4.32 -37.85
C LEU A 9 14.65 -3.05 -36.99
N ALA A 10 14.80 -1.88 -37.60
CA ALA A 10 14.71 -0.61 -36.93
C ALA A 10 13.31 -0.39 -36.32
N ALA A 11 12.26 -0.74 -37.07
CA ALA A 11 10.89 -0.65 -36.58
C ALA A 11 10.66 -1.58 -35.40
N GLU A 12 11.18 -2.80 -35.48
CA GLU A 12 11.08 -3.76 -34.37
C GLU A 12 11.81 -3.29 -33.12
N LEU A 13 12.98 -2.72 -33.27
CA LEU A 13 13.73 -2.12 -32.16
C LEU A 13 12.97 -0.96 -31.51
N GLN A 14 12.36 -0.11 -32.33
CA GLN A 14 11.54 0.99 -31.81
C GLN A 14 10.35 0.48 -31.02
N ARG A 15 9.69 -0.58 -31.49
CA ARG A 15 8.59 -1.19 -30.74
C ARG A 15 9.05 -1.77 -29.42
N LEU A 16 10.20 -2.43 -29.41
CA LEU A 16 10.77 -2.99 -28.18
C LEU A 16 11.13 -1.89 -27.19
N LEU A 17 11.73 -0.81 -27.65
CA LEU A 17 12.05 0.34 -26.82
C LEU A 17 10.79 0.97 -26.22
N ALA A 18 9.74 1.09 -27.03
CA ALA A 18 8.45 1.60 -26.55
C ALA A 18 7.86 0.71 -25.47
N ARG A 19 7.96 -0.61 -25.63
CA ARG A 19 7.50 -1.57 -24.61
C ARG A 19 8.31 -1.48 -23.32
N ILE A 20 9.61 -1.33 -23.44
CA ILE A 20 10.49 -1.15 -22.30
C ILE A 20 10.11 0.12 -21.54
N ASP A 21 9.87 1.20 -22.23
CA ASP A 21 9.41 2.45 -21.65
C ASP A 21 8.09 2.29 -20.91
N GLN A 22 7.13 1.62 -21.52
CA GLN A 22 5.84 1.34 -20.89
C GLN A 22 5.99 0.50 -19.62
N LEU A 23 6.85 -0.52 -19.68
CA LEU A 23 7.14 -1.37 -18.53
C LEU A 23 7.81 -0.57 -17.40
N ALA A 24 8.77 0.27 -17.73
CA ALA A 24 9.43 1.13 -16.76
C ALA A 24 8.43 2.07 -16.08
N THR A 25 7.52 2.66 -16.85
CA THR A 25 6.46 3.52 -16.33
C THR A 25 5.51 2.75 -15.41
N LEU A 26 5.12 1.54 -15.80
CA LEU A 26 4.28 0.69 -14.98
C LEU A 26 4.96 0.29 -13.69
N MET A 27 6.25 -0.06 -13.74
CA MET A 27 7.03 -0.39 -12.56
C MET A 27 7.08 0.78 -11.59
N GLN A 28 7.31 1.98 -12.10
CA GLN A 28 7.35 3.19 -11.28
C GLN A 28 6.01 3.42 -10.60
N ARG A 29 4.93 3.28 -11.35
CA ARG A 29 3.56 3.42 -10.82
C ARG A 29 3.27 2.39 -9.74
N LEU A 30 3.65 1.14 -9.97
CA LEU A 30 3.45 0.06 -8.99
C LEU A 30 4.26 0.30 -7.72
N GLN A 31 5.49 0.79 -7.85
CA GLN A 31 6.31 1.15 -6.69
C GLN A 31 5.66 2.27 -5.88
N ASP A 32 5.16 3.30 -6.56
CA ASP A 32 4.49 4.42 -5.90
C ASP A 32 3.21 3.97 -5.21
N GLU A 33 2.40 3.15 -5.86
CA GLU A 33 1.18 2.58 -5.28
C GLU A 33 1.50 1.69 -4.08
N ASN A 34 2.55 0.87 -4.19
CA ASN A 34 2.98 0.00 -3.09
C ASN A 34 3.40 0.82 -1.87
N ARG A 35 4.16 1.89 -2.09
CA ARG A 35 4.58 2.80 -1.02
C ARG A 35 3.37 3.46 -0.36
N SER A 36 2.44 3.93 -1.17
CA SER A 36 1.21 4.57 -0.68
C SER A 36 0.37 3.59 0.15
N LEU A 37 0.19 2.37 -0.34
CA LEU A 37 -0.56 1.33 0.37
C LEU A 37 0.10 0.94 1.69
N ARG A 38 1.43 0.87 1.73
CA ARG A 38 2.17 0.60 2.96
C ARG A 38 1.97 1.70 3.99
N GLN A 39 2.00 2.96 3.55
CA GLN A 39 1.76 4.10 4.44
C GLN A 39 0.34 4.09 4.99
N GLN A 40 -0.65 3.81 4.14
CA GLN A 40 -2.04 3.67 4.56
C GLN A 40 -2.23 2.54 5.56
N HIS A 41 -1.58 1.42 5.30
CA HIS A 41 -1.64 0.25 6.18
C HIS A 41 -1.04 0.57 7.56
N GLU A 42 0.09 1.24 7.60
CA GLU A 42 0.73 1.68 8.83
C GLU A 42 -0.15 2.64 9.62
N GLN A 43 -0.75 3.61 8.92
CA GLN A 43 -1.66 4.57 9.53
C GLN A 43 -2.88 3.87 10.14
N MET A 44 -3.49 2.94 9.40
CA MET A 44 -4.62 2.16 9.89
C MET A 44 -4.26 1.30 11.09
N ALA A 45 -3.08 0.70 11.09
CA ALA A 45 -2.59 -0.08 12.22
C ALA A 45 -2.41 0.79 13.47
N ASN A 46 -1.87 1.99 13.30
CA ASN A 46 -1.71 2.95 14.39
C ASN A 46 -3.06 3.43 14.94
N GLU A 47 -4.00 3.75 14.04
CA GLU A 47 -5.35 4.15 14.44
C GLU A 47 -6.06 3.04 15.21
N ARG A 48 -5.94 1.81 14.73
CA ARG A 48 -6.50 0.64 15.41
C ARG A 48 -5.91 0.47 16.81
N ALA A 49 -4.59 0.61 16.94
CA ALA A 49 -3.92 0.51 18.24
C ALA A 49 -4.41 1.58 19.22
N GLN A 50 -4.60 2.82 18.73
CA GLN A 50 -5.12 3.91 19.55
C GLN A 50 -6.56 3.64 19.98
N LEU A 51 -7.40 3.14 19.09
CA LEU A 51 -8.79 2.81 19.40
C LEU A 51 -8.87 1.69 20.45
N LEU A 52 -8.03 0.66 20.31
CA LEU A 52 -7.97 -0.44 21.27
C LEU A 52 -7.52 0.05 22.65
N ALA A 53 -6.54 0.95 22.69
CA ALA A 53 -6.06 1.54 23.94
C ALA A 53 -7.16 2.36 24.62
N LYS A 54 -7.90 3.17 23.87
CA LYS A 54 -9.03 3.94 24.38
C LYS A 54 -10.15 3.04 24.89
N GLN A 55 -10.44 1.98 24.18
CA GLN A 55 -11.44 1.00 24.57
C GLN A 55 -11.07 0.34 25.90
N GLU A 56 -9.82 -0.05 26.06
CA GLU A 56 -9.34 -0.65 27.30
C GLU A 56 -9.37 0.34 28.46
N GLN A 57 -9.03 1.59 28.21
CA GLN A 57 -9.13 2.66 29.20
C GLN A 57 -10.58 2.87 29.67
N ALA A 58 -11.51 2.92 28.74
CA ALA A 58 -12.93 3.05 29.06
C ALA A 58 -13.44 1.85 29.85
N ARG A 59 -13.03 0.66 29.46
CA ARG A 59 -13.38 -0.58 30.18
C ARG A 59 -12.89 -0.56 31.63
N SER A 60 -11.64 -0.19 31.84
CA SER A 60 -11.05 -0.09 33.15
C SER A 60 -11.80 0.92 34.05
N ARG A 61 -12.20 2.06 33.50
CA ARG A 61 -12.97 3.07 34.20
C ARG A 61 -14.34 2.55 34.61
N VAL A 62 -15.03 1.87 33.72
CA VAL A 62 -16.33 1.26 34.01
C VAL A 62 -16.20 0.22 35.10
N GLU A 63 -15.19 -0.66 35.04
CA GLU A 63 -14.94 -1.67 36.06
C GLU A 63 -14.65 -1.04 37.41
N ALA A 64 -13.88 0.05 37.45
CA ALA A 64 -13.61 0.79 38.68
C ALA A 64 -14.87 1.40 39.28
N MET A 65 -15.74 1.98 38.47
CA MET A 65 -17.03 2.51 38.90
C MET A 65 -17.93 1.43 39.50
N ILE A 66 -18.02 0.28 38.82
CA ILE A 66 -18.81 -0.86 39.32
C ILE A 66 -18.28 -1.34 40.64
N SER A 67 -16.97 -1.43 40.81
CA SER A 67 -16.31 -1.84 42.02
C SER A 67 -16.64 -0.91 43.16
N ARG A 68 -16.62 0.42 42.91
CA ARG A 68 -17.00 1.44 43.92
C ARG A 68 -18.45 1.29 44.36
N LEU A 69 -19.34 1.09 43.41
CA LEU A 69 -20.76 0.89 43.70
C LEU A 69 -20.99 -0.34 44.59
N LYS A 70 -20.27 -1.41 44.31
CA LYS A 70 -20.39 -2.67 45.10
C LYS A 70 -19.86 -2.53 46.54
N SER A 71 -18.92 -1.62 46.78
CA SER A 71 -18.34 -1.41 48.09
C SER A 71 -19.12 -0.42 48.96
N LEU A 72 -20.12 0.19 48.39
CA LEU A 72 -21.06 1.00 49.14
C LEU A 72 -22.06 0.13 49.87
#